data_d55b406a3805813bd31c59059fe731a7
#
_entry.id   d55b406a3805813bd31c59059fe731a7
#
_cell.length_a   1.000
_cell.length_b   1.000
_cell.length_c   1.000
_cell.angle_alpha   90.00
_cell.angle_beta   90.00
_cell.angle_gamma   90.00
#
_symmetry.space_group_name_H-M   'P 1'
#
loop_
_entity.id
_entity.type
_entity.pdbx_description
1 polymer ?
#
loop_
_entity_poly.entity_id
_entity_poly.type
_entity_poly.pdbx_seq_one_letter_code
_entity_poly.pdbx_strand_id
1 'polypeptide(L)'
;MTWDWYKSSHDLIVFVSFSMPPDILKELARQAKQTGAVLVLRGFKDESLAATKQAALIMNQTGAEWDIHPDLFKSFKVTKVPTFAVAAADASSVLEDGCAPDTTYATISGNISIRVALDTIRRRASKPIATLAEARLERIRLASRPGSVVR
;
A
#
# COMPACT_ATOMS: atom_id res chain seq x y z
N MET A 1 -23.13 -0.89 3.16
CA MET A 1 -22.26 0.21 3.59
C MET A 1 -21.21 0.45 2.52
N THR A 2 -21.20 1.65 1.96
CA THR A 2 -20.19 2.00 0.98
C THR A 2 -18.86 2.21 1.70
N TRP A 3 -17.86 1.45 1.32
CA TRP A 3 -16.57 1.59 1.95
C TRP A 3 -15.77 2.71 1.28
N ASP A 4 -15.50 3.75 2.05
CA ASP A 4 -14.82 4.95 1.55
C ASP A 4 -13.34 4.94 1.95
N TRP A 5 -12.62 3.88 1.54
CA TRP A 5 -11.21 3.74 1.88
C TRP A 5 -10.37 4.95 1.45
N TYR A 6 -10.76 5.61 0.36
CA TYR A 6 -10.07 6.81 -0.13
C TYR A 6 -10.26 8.01 0.80
N LYS A 7 -11.30 8.00 1.64
CA LYS A 7 -11.54 9.07 2.62
C LYS A 7 -10.77 8.88 3.91
N SER A 8 -10.22 7.70 4.14
CA SER A 8 -9.52 7.37 5.37
C SER A 8 -8.00 7.53 5.28
N SER A 9 -7.53 8.39 4.40
CA SER A 9 -6.11 8.72 4.23
C SER A 9 -5.26 7.55 3.72
N HIS A 10 -5.85 6.63 2.99
CA HIS A 10 -5.14 5.51 2.38
C HIS A 10 -4.50 5.94 1.05
N ASP A 11 -3.59 6.89 1.13
CA ASP A 11 -2.84 7.37 -0.02
C ASP A 11 -1.61 6.51 -0.32
N LEU A 12 -1.28 5.59 0.57
CA LEU A 12 -0.16 4.66 0.41
C LEU A 12 -0.68 3.22 0.47
N ILE A 13 -0.51 2.51 -0.62
CA ILE A 13 -1.04 1.16 -0.79
C ILE A 13 0.11 0.23 -1.18
N VAL A 14 0.14 -0.95 -0.58
CA VAL A 14 1.09 -2.00 -0.96
C VAL A 14 0.30 -3.20 -1.45
N PHE A 15 0.45 -3.51 -2.73
CA PHE A 15 -0.20 -4.66 -3.35
C PHE A 15 0.65 -5.90 -3.11
N VAL A 16 0.07 -6.91 -2.50
CA VAL A 16 0.78 -8.12 -2.09
C VAL A 16 -0.01 -9.38 -2.45
N SER A 17 0.64 -10.53 -2.27
CA SER A 17 0.02 -11.84 -2.47
C SER A 17 0.60 -12.83 -1.47
N PHE A 18 -0.21 -13.79 -1.04
CA PHE A 18 0.29 -14.88 -0.19
C PHE A 18 1.22 -15.84 -0.92
N SER A 19 1.36 -15.70 -2.24
CA SER A 19 2.38 -16.44 -3.00
C SER A 19 3.79 -15.89 -2.78
N MET A 20 3.90 -14.70 -2.20
CA MET A 20 5.21 -14.11 -1.87
C MET A 20 5.85 -14.86 -0.69
N PRO A 21 7.19 -14.85 -0.58
CA PRO A 21 7.86 -15.44 0.57
C PRO A 21 7.34 -14.86 1.88
N PRO A 22 7.05 -15.70 2.89
CA PRO A 22 6.50 -15.24 4.16
C PRO A 22 7.34 -14.17 4.85
N ASP A 23 8.65 -14.26 4.80
CA ASP A 23 9.54 -13.29 5.43
C ASP A 23 9.38 -11.90 4.82
N ILE A 24 9.21 -11.84 3.51
CA ILE A 24 8.98 -10.57 2.80
C ILE A 24 7.63 -9.99 3.20
N LEU A 25 6.59 -10.82 3.25
CA LEU A 25 5.26 -10.36 3.67
C LEU A 25 5.26 -9.83 5.11
N LYS A 26 5.91 -10.53 6.02
CA LYS A 26 6.02 -10.09 7.42
C LYS A 26 6.74 -8.76 7.53
N GLU A 27 7.83 -8.59 6.80
CA GLU A 27 8.58 -7.33 6.80
C GLU A 27 7.76 -6.19 6.21
N LEU A 28 7.06 -6.44 5.11
CA LEU A 28 6.17 -5.44 4.52
C LEU A 28 5.03 -5.07 5.46
N ALA A 29 4.46 -6.04 6.18
CA ALA A 29 3.43 -5.77 7.17
C ALA A 29 3.96 -4.88 8.30
N ARG A 30 5.17 -5.15 8.77
CA ARG A 30 5.83 -4.32 9.79
C ARG A 30 6.02 -2.89 9.29
N GLN A 31 6.53 -2.74 8.08
CA GLN A 31 6.74 -1.43 7.46
C GLN A 31 5.41 -0.71 7.21
N ALA A 32 4.38 -1.44 6.80
CA ALA A 32 3.05 -0.88 6.57
C ALA A 32 2.49 -0.29 7.87
N LYS A 33 2.67 -0.98 8.99
CA LYS A 33 2.24 -0.45 10.29
C LYS A 33 2.95 0.86 10.63
N GLN A 34 4.25 0.93 10.37
CA GLN A 34 5.04 2.12 10.66
C GLN A 34 4.65 3.32 9.78
N THR A 35 4.29 3.06 8.54
CA THR A 35 4.03 4.11 7.54
C THR A 35 2.56 4.46 7.40
N GLY A 36 1.67 3.64 7.97
CA GLY A 36 0.24 3.79 7.77
C GLY A 36 -0.25 3.30 6.42
N ALA A 37 0.53 2.47 5.74
CA ALA A 37 0.13 1.88 4.47
C ALA A 37 -0.92 0.79 4.69
N VAL A 38 -1.75 0.56 3.68
CA VAL A 38 -2.67 -0.56 3.65
C VAL A 38 -2.10 -1.65 2.72
N LEU A 39 -2.17 -2.90 3.17
CA LEU A 39 -1.78 -4.05 2.36
C LEU A 39 -3.02 -4.57 1.64
N VAL A 40 -2.94 -4.64 0.32
CA VAL A 40 -4.09 -5.02 -0.51
C VAL A 40 -3.82 -6.33 -1.22
N LEU A 41 -4.75 -7.26 -1.06
CA LEU A 41 -4.74 -8.56 -1.72
C LEU A 41 -5.70 -8.53 -2.91
N ARG A 42 -5.34 -9.26 -3.95
CA ARG A 42 -6.17 -9.39 -5.15
C ARG A 42 -7.42 -10.24 -4.90
N GLY A 43 -7.29 -11.26 -4.05
CA GLY A 43 -8.38 -12.16 -3.75
C GLY A 43 -8.08 -13.01 -2.54
N PHE A 44 -8.97 -13.96 -2.26
CA PHE A 44 -8.84 -14.84 -1.12
C PHE A 44 -7.75 -15.89 -1.34
N LYS A 45 -7.00 -16.21 -0.29
CA LYS A 45 -6.08 -17.33 -0.30
C LYS A 45 -6.88 -18.62 -0.44
N ASP A 46 -6.52 -19.45 -1.43
CA ASP A 46 -7.19 -20.73 -1.71
C ASP A 46 -8.71 -20.57 -1.82
N GLU A 47 -9.16 -19.42 -2.33
CA GLU A 47 -10.57 -19.08 -2.49
C GLU A 47 -11.37 -19.18 -1.18
N SER A 48 -10.70 -19.06 -0.04
CA SER A 48 -11.29 -19.21 1.29
C SER A 48 -11.07 -17.95 2.13
N LEU A 49 -12.15 -17.36 2.64
CA LEU A 49 -12.06 -16.24 3.56
C LEU A 49 -11.38 -16.65 4.87
N ALA A 50 -11.70 -17.85 5.37
CA ALA A 50 -11.11 -18.35 6.62
C ALA A 50 -9.59 -18.54 6.46
N ALA A 51 -9.13 -19.15 5.36
CA ALA A 51 -7.70 -19.34 5.10
C ALA A 51 -7.00 -18.00 4.94
N THR A 52 -7.64 -17.03 4.32
CA THR A 52 -7.10 -15.68 4.15
C THR A 52 -6.92 -14.98 5.49
N LYS A 53 -7.94 -15.02 6.34
CA LYS A 53 -7.87 -14.42 7.68
C LYS A 53 -6.78 -15.05 8.53
N GLN A 54 -6.66 -16.38 8.49
CA GLN A 54 -5.66 -17.09 9.26
C GLN A 54 -4.25 -16.74 8.78
N ALA A 55 -4.03 -16.71 7.46
CA ALA A 55 -2.74 -16.34 6.90
C ALA A 55 -2.38 -14.89 7.27
N ALA A 56 -3.33 -13.97 7.18
CA ALA A 56 -3.11 -12.58 7.55
C ALA A 56 -2.75 -12.45 9.04
N LEU A 57 -3.40 -13.20 9.91
CA LEU A 57 -3.07 -13.21 11.34
C LEU A 57 -1.65 -13.66 11.61
N ILE A 58 -1.20 -14.71 10.92
CA ILE A 58 0.16 -15.22 11.08
C ILE A 58 1.18 -14.20 10.58
N MET A 59 0.90 -13.55 9.45
CA MET A 59 1.82 -12.59 8.85
C MET A 59 1.78 -11.22 9.51
N ASN A 60 0.68 -10.89 10.19
CA ASN A 60 0.41 -9.54 10.66
C ASN A 60 0.49 -9.42 12.18
N GLN A 61 1.61 -9.76 12.75
CA GLN A 61 1.83 -9.65 14.20
C GLN A 61 1.88 -8.20 14.68
N THR A 62 2.12 -7.26 13.76
CA THR A 62 2.27 -5.85 14.10
C THR A 62 0.98 -5.04 14.01
N GLY A 63 -0.11 -5.64 13.50
CA GLY A 63 -1.41 -4.98 13.39
C GLY A 63 -1.54 -4.03 12.21
N ALA A 64 -0.84 -4.30 11.10
CA ALA A 64 -1.02 -3.55 9.87
C ALA A 64 -2.43 -3.76 9.30
N GLU A 65 -2.88 -2.81 8.49
CA GLU A 65 -4.20 -2.87 7.86
C GLU A 65 -4.13 -3.70 6.57
N TRP A 66 -5.04 -4.64 6.44
CA TRP A 66 -5.17 -5.50 5.26
C TRP A 66 -6.54 -5.34 4.63
N ASP A 67 -6.58 -5.41 3.30
CA ASP A 67 -7.83 -5.39 2.56
C ASP A 67 -7.76 -6.32 1.35
N ILE A 68 -8.91 -6.76 0.89
CA ILE A 68 -9.04 -7.54 -0.34
C ILE A 68 -9.79 -6.68 -1.33
N HIS A 69 -9.13 -6.26 -2.40
CA HIS A 69 -9.71 -5.30 -3.34
C HIS A 69 -9.20 -5.56 -4.76
N PRO A 70 -9.79 -6.53 -5.47
CA PRO A 70 -9.32 -6.88 -6.82
C PRO A 70 -9.39 -5.71 -7.81
N ASP A 71 -10.38 -4.84 -7.67
CA ASP A 71 -10.56 -3.71 -8.59
C ASP A 71 -9.41 -2.71 -8.50
N LEU A 72 -8.75 -2.58 -7.35
CA LEU A 72 -7.59 -1.70 -7.21
C LEU A 72 -6.41 -2.20 -8.03
N PHE A 73 -6.22 -3.51 -8.11
CA PHE A 73 -5.18 -4.08 -8.95
C PHE A 73 -5.37 -3.68 -10.41
N LYS A 74 -6.62 -3.67 -10.88
CA LYS A 74 -6.96 -3.22 -12.22
C LYS A 74 -6.80 -1.71 -12.36
N SER A 75 -7.35 -0.95 -11.41
CA SER A 75 -7.34 0.51 -11.46
C SER A 75 -5.93 1.09 -11.57
N PHE A 76 -4.97 0.48 -10.87
CA PHE A 76 -3.58 0.94 -10.86
C PHE A 76 -2.67 0.08 -11.74
N LYS A 77 -3.25 -0.76 -12.60
CA LYS A 77 -2.52 -1.58 -13.59
C LYS A 77 -1.43 -2.44 -12.95
N VAL A 78 -1.73 -3.00 -11.79
CA VAL A 78 -0.78 -3.83 -11.04
C VAL A 78 -0.69 -5.22 -11.65
N THR A 79 0.50 -5.59 -12.10
CA THR A 79 0.76 -6.91 -12.72
C THR A 79 1.77 -7.73 -11.94
N LYS A 80 2.49 -7.13 -11.01
CA LYS A 80 3.54 -7.77 -10.22
C LYS A 80 3.35 -7.43 -8.75
N VAL A 81 3.83 -8.27 -7.86
CA VAL A 81 3.84 -8.01 -6.42
C VAL A 81 5.25 -8.22 -5.87
N PRO A 82 5.67 -7.44 -4.88
CA PRO A 82 4.95 -6.31 -4.34
C PRO A 82 4.97 -5.09 -5.27
N THR A 83 3.90 -4.33 -5.29
CA THR A 83 3.81 -3.03 -5.94
C THR A 83 3.40 -2.00 -4.92
N PHE A 84 4.10 -0.89 -4.90
CA PHE A 84 3.83 0.22 -3.98
C PHE A 84 3.16 1.34 -4.77
N ALA A 85 2.06 1.88 -4.25
CA ALA A 85 1.32 2.94 -4.91
C ALA A 85 1.12 4.11 -3.96
N VAL A 86 1.32 5.31 -4.48
CA VAL A 86 0.90 6.56 -3.84
C VAL A 86 -0.19 7.15 -4.70
N ALA A 87 -1.36 7.40 -4.12
CA ALA A 87 -2.55 7.80 -4.87
C ALA A 87 -3.19 9.03 -4.24
N ALA A 88 -3.58 9.96 -5.10
CA ALA A 88 -4.37 11.12 -4.70
C ALA A 88 -5.84 10.73 -4.56
N ALA A 89 -6.65 11.60 -3.91
CA ALA A 89 -8.07 11.33 -3.67
C ALA A 89 -8.85 11.08 -4.96
N ASP A 90 -8.49 11.78 -6.04
CA ASP A 90 -9.17 11.63 -7.34
C ASP A 90 -8.80 10.34 -8.07
N ALA A 91 -7.86 9.55 -7.56
CA ALA A 91 -7.59 8.22 -8.10
C ALA A 91 -8.77 7.26 -7.93
N SER A 92 -9.73 7.59 -7.06
CA SER A 92 -10.96 6.83 -6.90
C SER A 92 -11.91 6.99 -8.09
N SER A 93 -11.72 8.03 -8.89
CA SER A 93 -12.53 8.30 -10.10
C SER A 93 -11.94 7.52 -11.26
N VAL A 94 -12.46 6.31 -11.48
CA VAL A 94 -11.95 5.45 -12.56
C VAL A 94 -12.49 5.87 -13.91
N LEU A 95 -11.69 5.64 -14.94
CA LEU A 95 -12.07 5.84 -16.33
C LEU A 95 -13.00 4.71 -16.81
N GLU A 96 -13.55 4.85 -18.03
CA GLU A 96 -14.45 3.84 -18.60
C GLU A 96 -13.83 2.44 -18.66
N ASP A 97 -12.52 2.36 -18.84
CA ASP A 97 -11.79 1.09 -18.87
C ASP A 97 -11.53 0.50 -17.49
N GLY A 98 -11.97 1.19 -16.42
CA GLY A 98 -11.77 0.76 -15.05
C GLY A 98 -10.43 1.15 -14.45
N CYS A 99 -9.63 1.96 -15.15
CA CYS A 99 -8.33 2.42 -14.66
C CYS A 99 -8.45 3.79 -14.03
N ALA A 100 -7.61 4.07 -13.03
CA ALA A 100 -7.47 5.40 -12.47
C ALA A 100 -6.75 6.30 -13.49
N PRO A 101 -7.05 7.62 -13.51
CA PRO A 101 -6.30 8.53 -14.37
C PRO A 101 -4.81 8.54 -14.02
N ASP A 102 -3.94 8.49 -15.01
CA ASP A 102 -2.49 8.35 -14.82
C ASP A 102 -1.87 9.48 -13.99
N THR A 103 -2.50 10.64 -13.95
CA THR A 103 -2.00 11.78 -13.19
C THR A 103 -2.34 11.71 -11.70
N THR A 104 -3.14 10.74 -11.28
CA THR A 104 -3.67 10.65 -9.91
C THR A 104 -2.91 9.67 -9.03
N TYR A 105 -1.97 8.93 -9.59
CA TYR A 105 -1.22 7.94 -8.82
C TYR A 105 0.15 7.67 -9.43
N ALA A 106 1.03 7.07 -8.63
CA ALA A 106 2.31 6.56 -9.11
C ALA A 106 2.58 5.21 -8.45
N THR A 107 3.17 4.29 -9.19
CA THR A 107 3.49 2.96 -8.69
C THR A 107 4.95 2.61 -8.94
N ILE A 108 5.48 1.74 -8.10
CA ILE A 108 6.79 1.11 -8.31
C ILE A 108 6.70 -0.34 -7.80
N SER A 109 7.23 -1.26 -8.59
CA SER A 109 7.22 -2.68 -8.26
C SER A 109 8.64 -3.14 -7.94
N GLY A 110 8.77 -4.12 -7.06
CA GLY A 110 10.04 -4.74 -6.76
C GLY A 110 10.18 -5.09 -5.29
N ASN A 111 11.16 -5.94 -4.99
CA ASN A 111 11.47 -6.34 -3.62
C ASN A 111 12.32 -5.26 -2.95
N ILE A 112 11.67 -4.15 -2.61
CA ILE A 112 12.30 -3.00 -1.95
C ILE A 112 11.49 -2.67 -0.70
N SER A 113 12.06 -1.81 0.16
CA SER A 113 11.32 -1.32 1.32
C SER A 113 10.31 -0.26 0.91
N ILE A 114 9.32 -0.04 1.77
CA ILE A 114 8.33 1.04 1.56
C ILE A 114 9.04 2.38 1.51
N ARG A 115 10.06 2.58 2.34
CA ARG A 115 10.85 3.81 2.36
C ARG A 115 11.53 4.08 1.02
N VAL A 116 12.17 3.06 0.45
CA VAL A 116 12.82 3.18 -0.86
C VAL A 116 11.79 3.45 -1.95
N ALA A 117 10.65 2.78 -1.89
CA ALA A 117 9.56 3.00 -2.84
C ALA A 117 9.07 4.45 -2.78
N LEU A 118 8.82 4.96 -1.59
CA LEU A 118 8.37 6.35 -1.39
C LEU A 118 9.40 7.35 -1.90
N ASP A 119 10.67 7.11 -1.62
CA ASP A 119 11.74 8.02 -2.08
C ASP A 119 11.82 8.04 -3.61
N THR A 120 11.68 6.89 -4.24
CA THR A 120 11.68 6.80 -5.71
C THR A 120 10.48 7.52 -6.32
N ILE A 121 9.30 7.33 -5.74
CA ILE A 121 8.08 8.01 -6.20
C ILE A 121 8.22 9.52 -5.99
N ARG A 122 8.74 9.97 -4.87
CA ARG A 122 8.99 11.38 -4.59
C ARG A 122 9.85 12.04 -5.67
N ARG A 123 10.85 11.32 -6.16
CA ARG A 123 11.78 11.86 -7.16
C ARG A 123 11.25 11.84 -8.59
N ARG A 124 10.31 10.91 -8.88
CA ARG A 124 9.89 10.64 -10.27
C ARG A 124 8.46 11.03 -10.60
N ALA A 125 7.58 11.08 -9.59
CA ALA A 125 6.16 11.32 -9.83
C ALA A 125 5.86 12.80 -10.07
N SER A 126 4.64 13.07 -10.54
CA SER A 126 4.13 14.43 -10.64
C SER A 126 4.13 15.10 -9.27
N LYS A 127 4.16 16.42 -9.24
CA LYS A 127 4.29 17.18 -8.00
C LYS A 127 3.24 16.82 -6.93
N PRO A 128 1.95 16.70 -7.26
CA PRO A 128 0.96 16.32 -6.23
C PRO A 128 1.25 14.97 -5.59
N ILE A 129 1.66 13.99 -6.38
CA ILE A 129 1.98 12.66 -5.88
C ILE A 129 3.30 12.65 -5.11
N ALA A 130 4.30 13.37 -5.64
CA ALA A 130 5.58 13.51 -4.97
C ALA A 130 5.42 14.15 -3.58
N THR A 131 4.52 15.12 -3.44
CA THR A 131 4.23 15.76 -2.17
C THR A 131 3.63 14.78 -1.16
N LEU A 132 2.73 13.91 -1.61
CA LEU A 132 2.16 12.87 -0.75
C LEU A 132 3.25 11.88 -0.29
N ALA A 133 4.12 11.47 -1.20
CA ALA A 133 5.22 10.56 -0.86
C ALA A 133 6.18 11.21 0.16
N GLU A 134 6.48 12.48 -0.02
CA GLU A 134 7.34 13.22 0.90
C GLU A 134 6.73 13.33 2.29
N ALA A 135 5.42 13.57 2.38
CA ALA A 135 4.73 13.63 3.67
C ALA A 135 4.81 12.30 4.41
N ARG A 136 4.71 11.17 3.70
CA ARG A 136 4.86 9.85 4.30
C ARG A 136 6.28 9.58 4.75
N LEU A 137 7.27 9.99 3.95
CA LEU A 137 8.68 9.88 4.32
C LEU A 137 9.00 10.68 5.57
N GLU A 138 8.47 11.89 5.67
CA GLU A 138 8.65 12.73 6.84
C GLU A 138 8.08 12.07 8.09
N ARG A 139 6.90 11.46 7.97
CA ARG A 139 6.30 10.71 9.08
C ARG A 139 7.18 9.56 9.54
N ILE A 140 7.78 8.82 8.62
CA ILE A 140 8.70 7.73 8.94
C ILE A 140 9.94 8.29 9.64
N ARG A 141 10.50 9.37 9.11
CA ARG A 141 11.69 10.01 9.68
C ARG A 141 11.46 10.47 11.10
N LEU A 142 10.32 11.07 11.37
CA LEU A 142 9.96 11.53 12.71
C LEU A 142 9.77 10.36 13.68
N ALA A 143 9.14 9.28 13.22
CA ALA A 143 8.92 8.08 14.04
C ALA A 143 10.23 7.38 14.38
N SER A 144 11.26 7.48 13.52
CA SER A 144 12.56 6.84 13.71
C SER A 144 13.55 7.73 14.47
N ARG A 145 13.16 8.93 14.84
CA ARG A 145 14.05 9.92 15.46
C ARG A 145 14.47 9.46 16.87
N PRO A 146 15.77 9.48 17.20
CA PRO A 146 16.19 9.17 18.55
C PRO A 146 15.52 10.09 19.57
N GLY A 147 14.99 9.52 20.64
CA GLY A 147 14.29 10.27 21.65
C GLY A 147 12.84 10.59 21.35
N SER A 148 12.36 10.27 20.15
CA SER A 148 10.95 10.41 19.81
C SER A 148 10.15 9.36 20.56
N VAL A 149 9.11 9.80 21.25
CA VAL A 149 8.17 8.89 21.89
C VAL A 149 6.98 8.73 20.95
N VAL A 150 6.90 7.58 20.31
CA VAL A 150 5.77 7.23 19.49
C VAL A 150 4.69 6.67 20.40
N ARG A 151 3.58 7.35 20.46
CA ARG A 151 2.45 6.96 21.30
C ARG A 151 1.19 6.79 20.50
#